data_2d5ce83adf8dba413cf17504056f5b32
#
_entry.id   2d5ce83adf8dba413cf17504056f5b32
#
_cell.length_a   1.000
_cell.length_b   1.000
_cell.length_c   1.000
_cell.angle_alpha   90.00
_cell.angle_beta   90.00
_cell.angle_gamma   90.00
#
_symmetry.space_group_name_H-M   'P 1'
#
loop_
_entity.id
_entity.type
_entity.pdbx_description
1 polymer ?
#
loop_
_entity_poly.entity_id
_entity_poly.type
_entity_poly.pdbx_seq_one_letter_code
_entity_poly.pdbx_strand_id
1 'polypeptide(L)'
;MVRQYGFLVDMRGCYGCKTCSMACKSENATPAGVLWRRVREFHFDDPNAMAFISMSCNHCDDPQCMKVCPADTYSKRPDGIVVQDHDKCIGCRMCIMACPYNAPVFDPVEGKTSKCNLCAERLDEGLLPRCVASCPAGVLQFGDIDELRARHSADLTRIETRYSLPDHRISQPNIVIIPAGDDKE
;
A
#
# COMPACT_ATOMS: atom_id res chain seq x y z
N MET A 1 10.35 7.48 20.64
CA MET A 1 9.63 6.37 19.99
C MET A 1 10.04 6.34 18.53
N VAL A 2 10.29 5.16 17.99
CA VAL A 2 10.55 5.02 16.54
C VAL A 2 9.22 5.25 15.84
N ARG A 3 9.13 6.28 15.00
CA ARG A 3 7.90 6.58 14.25
C ARG A 3 7.73 5.56 13.13
N GLN A 4 6.54 5.00 12.97
CA GLN A 4 6.20 4.13 11.85
C GLN A 4 5.04 4.75 11.06
N TYR A 5 5.32 5.14 9.84
CA TYR A 5 4.29 5.67 8.95
C TYR A 5 3.46 4.57 8.29
N GLY A 6 2.19 4.86 8.08
CA GLY A 6 1.24 3.97 7.40
C GLY A 6 0.11 4.70 6.71
N PHE A 7 -0.76 3.93 6.08
CA PHE A 7 -1.96 4.42 5.43
C PHE A 7 -3.22 4.01 6.19
N LEU A 8 -4.25 4.85 6.12
CA LEU A 8 -5.63 4.47 6.39
C LEU A 8 -6.42 4.53 5.08
N VAL A 9 -7.24 3.51 4.84
CA VAL A 9 -8.14 3.42 3.69
C VAL A 9 -9.57 3.22 4.21
N ASP A 10 -10.41 4.24 4.06
CA ASP A 10 -11.83 4.14 4.37
C ASP A 10 -12.60 3.69 3.11
N MET A 11 -12.98 2.41 3.09
CA MET A 11 -13.67 1.82 1.95
C MET A 11 -15.13 2.29 1.83
N ARG A 12 -15.73 2.84 2.90
CA ARG A 12 -17.14 3.29 2.92
C ARG A 12 -17.39 4.44 1.95
N GLY A 13 -16.40 5.32 1.79
CA GLY A 13 -16.48 6.47 0.89
C GLY A 13 -15.68 6.31 -0.40
N CYS A 14 -14.98 5.19 -0.60
CA CYS A 14 -14.23 4.96 -1.82
C CYS A 14 -15.16 4.51 -2.95
N TYR A 15 -15.23 5.29 -4.02
CA TYR A 15 -16.04 4.99 -5.21
C TYR A 15 -15.23 4.58 -6.44
N GLY A 16 -13.98 4.15 -6.25
CA GLY A 16 -13.19 3.54 -7.30
C GLY A 16 -12.65 4.46 -8.40
N CYS A 17 -12.62 5.78 -8.21
CA CYS A 17 -12.27 6.77 -9.24
C CYS A 17 -10.83 6.66 -9.80
N LYS A 18 -9.95 5.91 -9.14
CA LYS A 18 -8.53 5.67 -9.51
C LYS A 18 -7.65 6.93 -9.55
N THR A 19 -8.12 8.10 -9.11
CA THR A 19 -7.32 9.34 -9.04
C THR A 19 -6.04 9.13 -8.26
N CYS A 20 -6.07 8.41 -7.13
CA CYS A 20 -4.90 8.08 -6.32
C CYS A 20 -3.85 7.25 -7.09
N SER A 21 -4.28 6.35 -7.99
CA SER A 21 -3.39 5.55 -8.85
C SER A 21 -2.71 6.43 -9.90
N MET A 22 -3.47 7.30 -10.55
CA MET A 22 -2.93 8.21 -11.57
C MET A 22 -2.02 9.27 -10.96
N ALA A 23 -2.38 9.82 -9.81
CA ALA A 23 -1.54 10.77 -9.08
C ALA A 23 -0.21 10.13 -8.63
N CYS A 24 -0.23 8.88 -8.17
CA CYS A 24 0.97 8.13 -7.84
C CYS A 24 1.84 7.90 -9.07
N LYS A 25 1.22 7.52 -10.20
CA LYS A 25 1.93 7.30 -11.47
C LYS A 25 2.61 8.57 -11.98
N SER A 26 1.91 9.69 -11.95
CA SER A 26 2.43 10.99 -12.40
C SER A 26 3.56 11.48 -11.50
N GLU A 27 3.39 11.40 -10.18
CA GLU A 27 4.39 11.86 -9.21
C GLU A 27 5.72 11.10 -9.32
N ASN A 28 5.63 9.77 -9.49
CA ASN A 28 6.82 8.90 -9.49
C ASN A 28 7.27 8.52 -10.90
N ALA A 29 6.73 9.16 -11.94
CA ALA A 29 7.04 8.91 -13.35
C ALA A 29 7.09 7.42 -13.72
N THR A 30 6.22 6.60 -13.11
CA THR A 30 6.26 5.15 -13.36
C THR A 30 5.89 4.85 -14.82
N PRO A 31 6.59 3.93 -15.51
CA PRO A 31 6.38 3.66 -16.93
C PRO A 31 5.02 3.01 -17.21
N ALA A 32 4.66 2.89 -18.48
CA ALA A 32 3.42 2.23 -18.89
C ALA A 32 3.36 0.80 -18.33
N GLY A 33 2.19 0.41 -17.83
CA GLY A 33 1.98 -0.91 -17.19
C GLY A 33 2.43 -1.02 -15.73
N VAL A 34 3.24 -0.08 -15.21
CA VAL A 34 3.69 -0.07 -13.81
C VAL A 34 2.79 0.83 -12.97
N LEU A 35 2.08 0.24 -12.03
CA LEU A 35 1.21 0.93 -11.07
C LEU A 35 1.60 0.53 -9.64
N TRP A 36 2.16 1.46 -8.88
CA TRP A 36 2.52 1.23 -7.47
C TRP A 36 1.29 1.30 -6.54
N ARG A 37 0.28 2.07 -6.90
CA ARG A 37 -1.01 2.12 -6.21
C ARG A 37 -2.11 1.63 -7.15
N ARG A 38 -2.94 0.73 -6.66
CA ARG A 38 -4.01 0.06 -7.42
C ARG A 38 -5.30 0.12 -6.63
N VAL A 39 -6.41 0.34 -7.33
CA VAL A 39 -7.75 0.24 -6.74
C VAL A 39 -8.34 -1.10 -7.18
N ARG A 40 -8.63 -1.95 -6.19
CA ARG A 40 -9.33 -3.22 -6.37
C ARG A 40 -10.82 -3.01 -6.10
N GLU A 41 -11.63 -3.71 -6.86
CA GLU A 41 -13.08 -3.74 -6.76
C GLU A 41 -13.51 -5.09 -6.18
N PHE A 42 -14.51 -5.06 -5.32
CA PHE A 42 -15.12 -6.24 -4.73
C PHE A 42 -16.60 -6.24 -5.06
N HIS A 43 -17.08 -7.37 -5.54
CA HIS A 43 -18.48 -7.66 -5.77
C HIS A 43 -18.95 -8.64 -4.69
N PHE A 44 -20.15 -8.45 -4.22
CA PHE A 44 -20.80 -9.30 -3.23
C PHE A 44 -22.01 -10.01 -3.87
N ASP A 45 -22.63 -10.92 -3.13
CA ASP A 45 -23.82 -11.65 -3.62
C ASP A 45 -25.00 -10.71 -3.94
N ASP A 46 -25.11 -9.59 -3.24
CA ASP A 46 -26.01 -8.51 -3.65
C ASP A 46 -25.40 -7.74 -4.84
N PRO A 47 -26.05 -7.77 -6.03
CA PRO A 47 -25.54 -7.12 -7.22
C PRO A 47 -25.41 -5.59 -7.11
N ASN A 48 -26.07 -4.99 -6.09
CA ASN A 48 -25.95 -3.54 -5.81
C ASN A 48 -24.86 -3.24 -4.78
N ALA A 49 -24.28 -4.25 -4.13
CA ALA A 49 -23.23 -4.08 -3.15
C ALA A 49 -21.86 -4.17 -3.81
N MET A 50 -21.16 -3.05 -3.82
CA MET A 50 -19.82 -2.92 -4.38
C MET A 50 -18.91 -2.17 -3.42
N ALA A 51 -17.66 -2.62 -3.31
CA ALA A 51 -16.67 -1.92 -2.50
C ALA A 51 -15.34 -1.77 -3.24
N PHE A 52 -14.60 -0.74 -2.89
CA PHE A 52 -13.28 -0.47 -3.47
C PHE A 52 -12.23 -0.31 -2.38
N ILE A 53 -11.05 -0.87 -2.61
CA ILE A 53 -9.88 -0.65 -1.76
C ILE A 53 -8.73 -0.10 -2.58
N SER A 54 -8.10 0.96 -2.08
CA SER A 54 -6.88 1.52 -2.67
C SER A 54 -5.66 0.98 -1.95
N MET A 55 -4.90 0.12 -2.62
CA MET A 55 -3.73 -0.56 -2.06
C MET A 55 -2.42 -0.15 -2.74
N SER A 56 -1.35 -0.11 -1.96
CA SER A 56 0.03 0.05 -2.43
C SER A 56 0.97 -0.77 -1.54
N CYS A 57 2.26 -0.44 -1.47
CA CYS A 57 3.14 -1.01 -0.45
C CYS A 57 2.68 -0.57 0.94
N ASN A 58 2.62 -1.51 1.88
CA ASN A 58 2.20 -1.27 3.25
C ASN A 58 3.37 -0.98 4.19
N HIS A 59 4.60 -0.91 3.69
CA HIS A 59 5.82 -0.63 4.48
C HIS A 59 5.88 -1.45 5.77
N CYS A 60 5.67 -2.76 5.65
CA CYS A 60 5.49 -3.74 6.71
C CYS A 60 6.56 -3.66 7.79
N ASP A 61 6.22 -4.06 9.04
CA ASP A 61 7.22 -4.17 10.09
C ASP A 61 8.13 -5.35 9.87
N ASP A 62 7.59 -6.43 9.30
CA ASP A 62 8.33 -7.60 8.86
C ASP A 62 8.31 -7.75 7.32
N PRO A 63 9.10 -6.94 6.58
CA PRO A 63 8.99 -6.85 5.12
C PRO A 63 9.59 -8.07 4.43
N GLN A 64 8.76 -8.99 3.95
CA GLN A 64 9.20 -10.21 3.27
C GLN A 64 10.02 -9.93 2.02
N CYS A 65 9.71 -8.85 1.29
CA CYS A 65 10.49 -8.42 0.11
C CYS A 65 11.95 -8.11 0.44
N MET A 66 12.23 -7.59 1.63
CA MET A 66 13.58 -7.30 2.09
C MET A 66 14.34 -8.58 2.43
N LYS A 67 13.67 -9.57 3.08
CA LYS A 67 14.29 -10.82 3.48
C LYS A 67 14.76 -11.71 2.32
N VAL A 68 14.04 -11.64 1.19
CA VAL A 68 14.30 -12.52 0.04
C VAL A 68 15.16 -11.89 -1.04
N CYS A 69 15.57 -10.64 -0.87
CA CYS A 69 16.30 -9.93 -1.92
C CYS A 69 17.78 -10.37 -1.95
N PRO A 70 18.25 -11.08 -2.99
CA PRO A 70 19.62 -11.54 -3.06
C PRO A 70 20.63 -10.40 -3.35
N ALA A 71 20.15 -9.27 -3.85
CA ALA A 71 20.96 -8.09 -4.15
C ALA A 71 20.90 -7.01 -3.05
N ASP A 72 20.24 -7.31 -1.93
CA ASP A 72 20.12 -6.43 -0.77
C ASP A 72 19.68 -5.00 -1.12
N THR A 73 18.67 -4.90 -2.01
CA THR A 73 18.20 -3.60 -2.55
C THR A 73 17.30 -2.84 -1.58
N TYR A 74 16.79 -3.50 -0.53
CA TYR A 74 15.81 -2.90 0.37
C TYR A 74 16.44 -2.49 1.70
N SER A 75 16.03 -1.33 2.20
CA SER A 75 16.34 -0.89 3.57
C SER A 75 15.10 -0.28 4.22
N LYS A 76 15.04 -0.28 5.55
CA LYS A 76 13.96 0.34 6.32
C LYS A 76 14.51 1.60 6.99
N ARG A 77 13.88 2.76 6.72
CA ARG A 77 14.22 4.06 7.31
C ARG A 77 13.79 4.09 8.79
N PRO A 78 14.33 5.04 9.60
CA PRO A 78 13.91 5.22 10.99
C PRO A 78 12.42 5.57 11.18
N ASP A 79 11.78 6.10 10.14
CA ASP A 79 10.34 6.41 10.10
C ASP A 79 9.50 5.22 9.58
N GLY A 80 10.12 4.05 9.42
CA GLY A 80 9.49 2.81 9.02
C GLY A 80 9.27 2.64 7.51
N ILE A 81 9.65 3.61 6.70
CA ILE A 81 9.52 3.51 5.24
C ILE A 81 10.51 2.46 4.72
N VAL A 82 10.00 1.44 4.03
CA VAL A 82 10.83 0.49 3.29
C VAL A 82 11.15 1.08 1.93
N VAL A 83 12.40 1.46 1.72
CA VAL A 83 12.89 2.01 0.46
C VAL A 83 13.63 0.95 -0.34
N GLN A 84 13.74 1.17 -1.65
CA GLN A 84 14.46 0.29 -2.57
C GLN A 84 15.54 1.09 -3.31
N ASP A 85 16.76 0.60 -3.25
CA ASP A 85 17.85 1.06 -4.12
C ASP A 85 17.67 0.40 -5.49
N HIS A 86 17.16 1.18 -6.44
CA HIS A 86 16.83 0.68 -7.77
C HIS A 86 18.07 0.31 -8.58
N ASP A 87 19.23 0.92 -8.31
CA ASP A 87 20.46 0.66 -9.05
C ASP A 87 21.01 -0.73 -8.75
N LYS A 88 20.84 -1.22 -7.52
CA LYS A 88 21.22 -2.59 -7.14
C LYS A 88 20.30 -3.66 -7.66
N CYS A 89 19.10 -3.32 -8.17
CA CYS A 89 18.12 -4.31 -8.56
C CYS A 89 18.57 -5.13 -9.79
N ILE A 90 18.62 -6.44 -9.65
CA ILE A 90 18.97 -7.40 -10.69
C ILE A 90 17.75 -8.01 -11.41
N GLY A 91 16.53 -7.56 -11.10
CA GLY A 91 15.30 -8.00 -11.75
C GLY A 91 14.85 -9.45 -11.46
N CYS A 92 15.38 -10.09 -10.41
CA CYS A 92 15.09 -11.50 -10.11
C CYS A 92 13.63 -11.80 -9.71
N ARG A 93 12.82 -10.78 -9.40
CA ARG A 93 11.39 -10.83 -9.05
C ARG A 93 11.05 -11.58 -7.74
N MET A 94 12.02 -12.02 -6.95
CA MET A 94 11.79 -12.70 -5.68
C MET A 94 10.91 -11.86 -4.75
N CYS A 95 11.08 -10.54 -4.73
CA CYS A 95 10.28 -9.61 -3.94
C CYS A 95 8.79 -9.59 -4.34
N ILE A 96 8.46 -9.83 -5.61
CA ILE A 96 7.07 -9.94 -6.08
C ILE A 96 6.44 -11.22 -5.51
N MET A 97 7.16 -12.34 -5.60
CA MET A 97 6.68 -13.65 -5.15
C MET A 97 6.50 -13.70 -3.63
N ALA A 98 7.38 -13.02 -2.88
CA ALA A 98 7.34 -13.01 -1.42
C ALA A 98 6.35 -12.00 -0.83
N CYS A 99 5.94 -10.97 -1.58
CA CYS A 99 5.05 -9.94 -1.08
C CYS A 99 3.60 -10.42 -1.08
N PRO A 100 2.94 -10.58 0.09
CA PRO A 100 1.54 -11.03 0.12
C PRO A 100 0.59 -10.07 -0.60
N TYR A 101 0.94 -8.78 -0.65
CA TYR A 101 0.12 -7.72 -1.24
C TYR A 101 0.45 -7.42 -2.70
N ASN A 102 1.39 -8.15 -3.31
CA ASN A 102 1.87 -7.89 -4.69
C ASN A 102 2.30 -6.44 -4.91
N ALA A 103 2.92 -5.82 -3.91
CA ALA A 103 3.28 -4.39 -3.99
C ALA A 103 4.44 -4.09 -4.96
N PRO A 104 5.53 -4.89 -5.04
CA PRO A 104 6.54 -4.70 -6.07
C PRO A 104 5.99 -5.04 -7.46
N VAL A 105 6.36 -4.23 -8.45
CA VAL A 105 5.95 -4.41 -9.85
C VAL A 105 7.20 -4.49 -10.71
N PHE A 106 7.21 -5.41 -11.68
CA PHE A 106 8.30 -5.55 -12.63
C PHE A 106 8.09 -4.63 -13.84
N ASP A 107 9.13 -3.91 -14.19
CA ASP A 107 9.22 -3.16 -15.43
C ASP A 107 9.97 -3.99 -16.48
N PRO A 108 9.31 -4.44 -17.55
CA PRO A 108 9.95 -5.24 -18.58
C PRO A 108 10.94 -4.45 -19.46
N VAL A 109 10.84 -3.13 -19.49
CA VAL A 109 11.74 -2.27 -20.28
C VAL A 109 13.08 -2.11 -19.58
N GLU A 110 13.04 -1.81 -18.27
CA GLU A 110 14.26 -1.67 -17.48
C GLU A 110 14.78 -3.02 -16.96
N GLY A 111 13.97 -4.07 -17.00
CA GLY A 111 14.33 -5.38 -16.45
C GLY A 111 14.44 -5.39 -14.93
N LYS A 112 13.84 -4.43 -14.24
CA LYS A 112 13.94 -4.24 -12.78
C LYS A 112 12.58 -4.24 -12.11
N THR A 113 12.55 -4.38 -10.79
CA THR A 113 11.33 -4.20 -9.98
C THR A 113 11.35 -2.85 -9.30
N SER A 114 10.16 -2.29 -9.10
CA SER A 114 9.95 -1.07 -8.32
C SER A 114 8.71 -1.17 -7.46
N LYS A 115 8.59 -0.34 -6.43
CA LYS A 115 7.42 -0.30 -5.55
C LYS A 115 7.20 1.09 -4.96
N CYS A 116 6.02 1.33 -4.39
CA CYS A 116 5.73 2.54 -3.64
C CYS A 116 6.83 2.80 -2.58
N ASN A 117 7.38 4.01 -2.61
CA ASN A 117 8.37 4.56 -1.66
C ASN A 117 7.72 5.47 -0.60
N LEU A 118 6.37 5.46 -0.50
CA LEU A 118 5.56 6.33 0.36
C LEU A 118 5.75 7.83 0.05
N CYS A 119 6.23 8.16 -1.15
CA CYS A 119 6.65 9.51 -1.56
C CYS A 119 7.63 10.12 -0.55
N ALA A 120 8.68 9.38 -0.19
CA ALA A 120 9.62 9.75 0.87
C ALA A 120 10.18 11.17 0.70
N GLU A 121 10.53 11.57 -0.53
CA GLU A 121 11.02 12.92 -0.86
C GLU A 121 10.00 14.00 -0.47
N ARG A 122 8.72 13.79 -0.80
CA ARG A 122 7.65 14.72 -0.42
C ARG A 122 7.47 14.80 1.09
N LEU A 123 7.58 13.66 1.78
CA LEU A 123 7.49 13.62 3.25
C LEU A 123 8.65 14.36 3.91
N ASP A 124 9.85 14.25 3.35
CA ASP A 124 11.03 14.97 3.81
C ASP A 124 10.88 16.51 3.63
N GLU A 125 10.04 16.94 2.67
CA GLU A 125 9.62 18.33 2.46
C GLU A 125 8.38 18.74 3.29
N GLY A 126 7.86 17.86 4.14
CA GLY A 126 6.65 18.10 4.94
C GLY A 126 5.33 18.02 4.17
N LEU A 127 5.35 17.48 2.95
CA LEU A 127 4.18 17.32 2.09
C LEU A 127 3.57 15.93 2.24
N LEU A 128 2.25 15.82 2.07
CA LEU A 128 1.55 14.54 2.07
C LEU A 128 1.94 13.67 0.86
N PRO A 129 1.88 12.31 0.97
CA PRO A 129 1.99 11.44 -0.17
C PRO A 129 1.00 11.83 -1.27
N ARG A 130 1.45 11.84 -2.53
CA ARG A 130 0.66 12.39 -3.63
C ARG A 130 -0.72 11.74 -3.77
N CYS A 131 -0.82 10.44 -3.56
CA CYS A 131 -2.08 9.71 -3.62
C CYS A 131 -3.09 10.15 -2.53
N VAL A 132 -2.60 10.52 -1.35
CA VAL A 132 -3.42 11.06 -0.25
C VAL A 132 -3.90 12.46 -0.59
N ALA A 133 -2.97 13.35 -0.97
CA ALA A 133 -3.28 14.73 -1.32
C ALA A 133 -4.25 14.86 -2.50
N SER A 134 -4.31 13.84 -3.37
CA SER A 134 -5.15 13.85 -4.57
C SER A 134 -6.46 13.06 -4.42
N CYS A 135 -6.77 12.51 -3.25
CA CYS A 135 -8.00 11.75 -3.05
C CYS A 135 -9.21 12.69 -2.92
N PRO A 136 -10.13 12.74 -3.90
CA PRO A 136 -11.23 13.70 -3.88
C PRO A 136 -12.27 13.40 -2.78
N ALA A 137 -12.37 12.14 -2.35
CA ALA A 137 -13.27 11.72 -1.29
C ALA A 137 -12.63 11.78 0.11
N GLY A 138 -11.32 12.10 0.22
CA GLY A 138 -10.62 12.15 1.51
C GLY A 138 -10.50 10.82 2.24
N VAL A 139 -10.80 9.70 1.59
CA VAL A 139 -10.85 8.36 2.19
C VAL A 139 -9.48 7.71 2.36
N LEU A 140 -8.46 8.29 1.75
CA LEU A 140 -7.08 7.84 1.87
C LEU A 140 -6.34 8.79 2.79
N GLN A 141 -5.90 8.30 3.94
CA GLN A 141 -5.17 9.08 4.94
C GLN A 141 -3.76 8.51 5.14
N PHE A 142 -2.90 9.33 5.70
CA PHE A 142 -1.51 9.01 6.03
C PHE A 142 -1.19 9.56 7.42
N GLY A 143 -0.35 8.87 8.16
CA GLY A 143 0.09 9.31 9.48
C GLY A 143 0.93 8.26 10.21
N ASP A 144 1.20 8.52 11.47
CA ASP A 144 1.74 7.53 12.38
C ASP A 144 0.74 6.38 12.52
N ILE A 145 1.22 5.14 12.35
CA ILE A 145 0.33 3.97 12.29
C ILE A 145 -0.36 3.69 13.63
N ASP A 146 0.32 3.95 14.74
CA ASP A 146 -0.25 3.72 16.07
C ASP A 146 -1.34 4.74 16.37
N GLU A 147 -1.17 6.00 15.95
CA GLU A 147 -2.21 7.01 16.02
C GLU A 147 -3.42 6.67 15.13
N LEU A 148 -3.17 6.15 13.92
CA LEU A 148 -4.22 5.72 13.03
C LEU A 148 -5.00 4.54 13.61
N ARG A 149 -4.31 3.54 14.17
CA ARG A 149 -4.91 2.38 14.84
C ARG A 149 -5.69 2.78 16.10
N ALA A 150 -5.19 3.72 16.89
CA ALA A 150 -5.89 4.19 18.08
C ALA A 150 -7.22 4.89 17.78
N ARG A 151 -7.29 5.57 16.64
CA ARG A 151 -8.52 6.26 16.16
C ARG A 151 -9.52 5.31 15.50
N HIS A 152 -9.04 4.22 14.93
CA HIS A 152 -9.84 3.29 14.14
C HIS A 152 -9.44 1.85 14.46
N SER A 153 -10.06 1.28 15.50
CA SER A 153 -9.89 -0.13 15.83
C SER A 153 -10.59 -0.98 14.76
N ALA A 154 -9.81 -1.62 13.91
CA ALA A 154 -10.33 -2.55 12.91
C ALA A 154 -9.85 -3.97 13.23
N ASP A 155 -10.77 -4.94 13.21
CA ASP A 155 -10.39 -6.35 13.25
C ASP A 155 -9.86 -6.77 11.87
N LEU A 156 -8.53 -6.77 11.74
CA LEU A 156 -7.88 -7.15 10.49
C LEU A 156 -8.22 -8.57 10.05
N THR A 157 -8.37 -9.52 10.97
CA THR A 157 -8.69 -10.91 10.65
C THR A 157 -10.05 -11.02 9.94
N ARG A 158 -11.05 -10.28 10.44
CA ARG A 158 -12.39 -10.23 9.84
C ARG A 158 -12.35 -9.58 8.45
N ILE A 159 -11.60 -8.48 8.32
CA ILE A 159 -11.44 -7.75 7.05
C ILE A 159 -10.72 -8.64 6.01
N GLU A 160 -9.67 -9.32 6.41
CA GLU A 160 -8.91 -10.24 5.55
C GLU A 160 -9.79 -11.36 5.01
N THR A 161 -10.60 -11.97 5.85
CA THR A 161 -11.55 -13.02 5.45
C THR A 161 -12.59 -12.47 4.47
N ARG A 162 -13.22 -11.33 4.78
CA ARG A 162 -14.29 -10.74 3.98
C ARG A 162 -13.82 -10.31 2.58
N TYR A 163 -12.62 -9.75 2.48
CA TYR A 163 -12.10 -9.18 1.25
C TYR A 163 -10.99 -10.03 0.60
N SER A 164 -10.82 -11.28 1.06
CA SER A 164 -9.75 -12.18 0.58
C SER A 164 -8.40 -11.46 0.52
N LEU A 165 -8.07 -10.76 1.61
CA LEU A 165 -6.77 -10.13 1.78
C LEU A 165 -5.80 -11.13 2.43
N PRO A 166 -4.49 -10.94 2.25
CA PRO A 166 -3.48 -11.78 2.90
C PRO A 166 -3.52 -11.65 4.42
N ASP A 167 -3.17 -12.72 5.11
CA ASP A 167 -2.99 -12.73 6.56
C ASP A 167 -1.93 -11.70 7.00
N HIS A 168 -2.33 -10.74 7.84
CA HIS A 168 -1.47 -9.66 8.32
C HIS A 168 -0.26 -10.18 9.12
N ARG A 169 -0.37 -11.37 9.74
CA ARG A 169 0.72 -11.97 10.53
C ARG A 169 1.94 -12.35 9.69
N ILE A 170 1.78 -12.52 8.37
CA ILE A 170 2.88 -12.85 7.46
C ILE A 170 3.93 -11.74 7.38
N SER A 171 3.49 -10.47 7.40
CA SER A 171 4.39 -9.35 7.14
C SER A 171 4.16 -8.12 8.02
N GLN A 172 3.15 -8.13 8.88
CA GLN A 172 2.78 -7.04 9.77
C GLN A 172 2.64 -5.70 9.02
N PRO A 173 1.60 -5.57 8.16
CA PRO A 173 1.43 -4.40 7.30
C PRO A 173 1.04 -3.15 8.09
N ASN A 174 1.58 -2.01 7.71
CA ASN A 174 1.25 -0.71 8.30
C ASN A 174 0.11 -0.03 7.52
N ILE A 175 -1.06 -0.62 7.64
CA ILE A 175 -2.30 -0.13 7.05
C ILE A 175 -3.46 -0.29 8.04
N VAL A 176 -4.35 0.68 8.04
CA VAL A 176 -5.67 0.61 8.69
C VAL A 176 -6.72 0.59 7.59
N ILE A 177 -7.65 -0.36 7.66
CA ILE A 177 -8.74 -0.49 6.69
C ILE A 177 -10.06 -0.34 7.44
N ILE A 178 -10.87 0.62 7.02
CA ILE A 178 -12.27 0.74 7.45
C ILE A 178 -13.12 0.06 6.38
N PRO A 179 -13.77 -1.06 6.67
CA PRO A 179 -14.49 -1.84 5.67
C PRO A 179 -15.72 -1.10 5.14
N ALA A 180 -16.10 -1.40 3.90
CA ALA A 180 -17.38 -0.99 3.34
C ALA A 180 -18.49 -1.94 3.80
N GLY A 181 -19.65 -1.38 4.15
CA GLY A 181 -20.81 -2.12 4.61
C GLY A 181 -20.81 -2.39 6.12
N ASP A 182 -22.01 -2.45 6.67
CA ASP A 182 -22.23 -2.59 8.09
C ASP A 182 -21.63 -3.87 8.66
N ASP A 183 -20.97 -3.71 9.78
CA ASP A 183 -20.68 -4.77 10.74
C ASP A 183 -22.00 -5.24 11.43
N LYS A 184 -23.01 -5.57 10.65
CA LYS A 184 -24.17 -6.25 11.16
C LYS A 184 -23.98 -7.74 10.96
N GLU A 185 -23.46 -8.32 12.06
CA GLU A 185 -23.26 -9.73 12.39
C GLU A 185 -22.11 -10.46 11.75
#